data_7eca1f00896dd28e25be89e3a55ff46a
#
_entry.id   7eca1f00896dd28e25be89e3a55ff46a
#
_cell.length_a   1.000
_cell.length_b   1.000
_cell.length_c   1.000
_cell.angle_alpha   90.00
_cell.angle_beta   90.00
_cell.angle_gamma   90.00
#
_symmetry.space_group_name_H-M   'P 1'
#
loop_
_entity.id
_entity.type
_entity.pdbx_description
1 polymer ?
#
loop_
_entity_poly.entity_id
_entity_poly.type
_entity_poly.pdbx_seq_one_letter_code
_entity_poly.pdbx_strand_id
1 'polypeptide(L)' 'MKVLLRNPRREIEVDGDRTVNHLLDHLGLVRESHLVIRNGTLVPGDARLDDTDEIEIRPVISGGT' A
#
# COMPACT_ATOMS: atom_id res chain seq x y z
N MET A 1 10.80 -2.47 4.22
CA MET A 1 9.49 -2.97 4.63
C MET A 1 8.93 -3.95 3.61
N LYS A 2 8.17 -4.90 4.10
CA LYS A 2 7.58 -5.91 3.25
C LYS A 2 6.22 -5.40 2.74
N VAL A 3 6.01 -5.47 1.43
CA VAL A 3 4.78 -4.99 0.82
C VAL A 3 4.12 -6.15 0.08
N LEU A 4 2.90 -6.47 0.49
CA LEU A 4 2.11 -7.51 -0.14
C LEU A 4 1.12 -6.87 -1.11
N LEU A 5 1.24 -7.26 -2.37
CA LEU A 5 0.35 -6.80 -3.42
C LEU A 5 -0.63 -7.91 -3.77
N ARG A 6 -1.76 -7.50 -4.34
CA ARG A 6 -2.77 -8.44 -4.81
C ARG A 6 -3.05 -8.24 -6.28
N ASN A 7 -3.51 -9.29 -6.94
CA ASN A 7 -3.90 -9.33 -8.34
C ASN A 7 -2.74 -9.02 -9.29
N PRO A 8 -1.74 -9.89 -9.38
CA PRO A 8 -1.58 -11.15 -8.67
C PRO A 8 -0.95 -10.92 -7.30
N ARG A 9 -1.10 -11.90 -6.44
CA ARG A 9 -0.51 -11.84 -5.11
C ARG A 9 1.01 -11.88 -5.22
N ARG A 10 1.66 -10.82 -4.74
CA ARG A 10 3.11 -10.68 -4.80
C ARG A 10 3.61 -10.03 -3.53
N GLU A 11 4.78 -10.45 -3.11
CA GLU A 11 5.45 -9.85 -1.97
C GLU A 11 6.72 -9.20 -2.46
N ILE A 12 6.90 -7.92 -2.16
CA ILE A 12 8.08 -7.19 -2.57
C ILE A 12 8.69 -6.48 -1.39
N GLU A 13 9.95 -6.11 -1.51
CA GLU A 13 10.67 -5.35 -0.49
C GLU A 13 10.83 -3.93 -0.99
N VAL A 14 10.46 -2.95 -0.15
CA VAL A 14 10.55 -1.53 -0.48
C VAL A 14 11.11 -0.82 0.73
N ASP A 15 11.94 0.21 0.52
CA ASP A 15 12.46 1.01 1.61
C ASP A 15 11.31 1.74 2.32
N GLY A 16 11.37 1.76 3.65
CA GLY A 16 10.40 2.50 4.44
C GLY A 16 10.68 3.98 4.46
N ASP A 17 10.31 4.63 5.54
CA ASP A 17 10.52 6.07 5.74
C ASP A 17 9.92 6.88 4.60
N ARG A 18 8.70 6.56 4.23
CA ARG A 18 7.95 7.29 3.21
C ARG A 18 6.48 7.27 3.59
N THR A 19 5.70 8.16 2.98
CA THR A 19 4.25 8.15 3.20
C THR A 19 3.58 7.09 2.34
N VAL A 20 2.34 6.76 2.70
CA VAL A 20 1.52 5.85 1.91
C VAL A 20 1.40 6.35 0.47
N ASN A 21 1.12 7.64 0.29
CA ASN A 21 1.01 8.22 -1.05
C ASN A 21 2.30 8.06 -1.84
N HIS A 22 3.44 8.29 -1.19
CA HIS A 22 4.72 8.15 -1.86
C HIS A 22 4.97 6.69 -2.27
N LEU A 23 4.58 5.75 -1.41
CA LEU A 23 4.69 4.34 -1.74
C LEU A 23 3.86 3.99 -2.97
N LEU A 24 2.61 4.44 -3.01
CA LEU A 24 1.74 4.16 -4.14
C LEU A 24 2.29 4.77 -5.42
N ASP A 25 2.80 6.00 -5.36
CA ASP A 25 3.41 6.65 -6.52
C ASP A 25 4.64 5.87 -7.00
N HIS A 26 5.46 5.42 -6.06
CA HIS A 26 6.67 4.65 -6.38
C HIS A 26 6.32 3.35 -7.11
N LEU A 27 5.21 2.74 -6.76
CA LEU A 27 4.77 1.49 -7.38
C LEU A 27 3.92 1.70 -8.62
N GLY A 28 3.63 2.95 -8.97
CA GLY A 28 2.80 3.26 -10.12
C GLY A 28 1.32 2.96 -9.92
N LEU A 29 0.87 2.96 -8.68
CA LEU A 29 -0.50 2.65 -8.36
C LEU A 29 -1.32 3.92 -8.13
N VAL A 30 -2.57 3.89 -8.57
CA VAL A 30 -3.47 5.03 -8.45
C VAL A 30 -3.97 5.11 -7.01
N ARG A 31 -3.77 6.26 -6.37
CA ARG A 31 -4.12 6.44 -4.96
C ARG A 31 -5.59 6.19 -4.68
N GLU A 32 -6.47 6.67 -5.56
CA GLU A 32 -7.92 6.55 -5.37
C GLU A 32 -8.42 5.13 -5.53
N SER A 33 -7.61 4.26 -6.09
CA SER A 33 -8.02 2.90 -6.41
C SER A 33 -7.40 1.86 -5.50
N HIS A 34 -6.70 2.28 -4.48
CA HIS A 34 -5.97 1.34 -3.61
C HIS A 34 -6.10 1.73 -2.15
N LEU A 35 -6.24 0.71 -1.30
CA LEU A 35 -6.21 0.87 0.15
C LEU A 35 -4.90 0.31 0.67
N VAL A 36 -4.35 0.96 1.68
CA VAL A 36 -3.09 0.52 2.29
C VAL A 36 -3.35 0.14 3.74
N ILE A 37 -2.90 -1.05 4.10
CA ILE A 37 -3.06 -1.61 5.43
C ILE A 37 -1.67 -1.78 6.02
N ARG A 38 -1.42 -1.19 7.19
CA ARG A 38 -0.15 -1.29 7.88
C ARG A 38 -0.34 -2.13 9.16
N ASN A 39 0.35 -3.26 9.22
CA ASN A 39 0.29 -4.15 10.38
C ASN A 39 -1.15 -4.47 10.79
N GLY A 40 -1.99 -4.70 9.79
CA GLY A 40 -3.39 -5.05 10.02
C GLY A 40 -4.34 -3.89 10.19
N THR A 41 -3.87 -2.65 10.10
CA THR A 41 -4.71 -1.47 10.30
C THR A 41 -4.71 -0.61 9.04
N LEU A 42 -5.88 -0.24 8.58
CA LEU A 42 -6.03 0.66 7.44
C LEU A 42 -5.47 2.03 7.79
N VAL A 43 -4.66 2.61 6.92
CA VAL A 43 -4.02 3.90 7.17
C VAL A 43 -4.28 4.87 6.03
N PRO A 44 -4.33 6.18 6.33
CA PRO A 44 -4.56 7.18 5.29
C PRO A 44 -3.31 7.45 4.46
N GLY A 45 -3.49 8.19 3.38
CA GLY A 45 -2.42 8.45 2.42
C GLY A 45 -1.24 9.23 2.97
N ASP A 46 -1.45 10.02 4.01
CA ASP A 46 -0.39 10.83 4.60
C ASP A 46 0.32 10.13 5.77
N ALA A 47 -0.07 8.90 6.07
CA ALA A 47 0.60 8.15 7.14
C ALA A 47 2.03 7.81 6.76
N ARG A 48 2.94 7.93 7.73
CA ARG A 48 4.35 7.56 7.54
C ARG A 48 4.52 6.06 7.75
N LEU A 49 5.31 5.46 6.88
CA LEU A 49 5.65 4.05 6.96
C LEU A 49 7.09 3.89 7.40
N ASP A 50 7.39 2.78 8.05
CA ASP A 50 8.70 2.50 8.60
C ASP A 50 9.24 1.19 8.02
N ASP A 51 10.56 1.02 8.05
CA ASP A 51 11.20 -0.19 7.50
C ASP A 51 10.71 -1.47 8.16
N THR A 52 10.25 -1.40 9.38
CA THR A 52 9.78 -2.57 10.12
C THR A 52 8.32 -2.88 9.91
N ASP A 53 7.60 -2.05 9.16
CA ASP A 53 6.18 -2.26 8.93
C ASP A 53 5.92 -3.35 7.90
N GLU A 54 4.80 -4.03 8.08
CA GLU A 54 4.27 -4.96 7.09
C GLU A 54 3.07 -4.30 6.43
N ILE A 55 3.16 -4.14 5.12
CA ILE A 55 2.19 -3.38 4.35
C ILE A 55 1.43 -4.31 3.42
N GLU A 56 0.12 -4.10 3.35
CA GLU A 56 -0.70 -4.79 2.35
C GLU A 56 -1.41 -3.74 1.52
N ILE A 57 -1.38 -3.88 0.20
CA ILE A 57 -2.07 -2.96 -0.70
C ILE A 57 -3.18 -3.73 -1.39
N ARG A 58 -4.40 -3.24 -1.25
CA ARG A 58 -5.59 -3.89 -1.82
C ARG A 58 -6.24 -2.96 -2.83
N PRO A 59 -6.58 -3.48 -4.01
CA PRO A 59 -7.34 -2.68 -4.96
C PRO A 59 -8.76 -2.46 -4.45
N VAL A 60 -9.29 -1.28 -4.71
CA VAL A 60 -10.69 -0.97 -4.45
C VAL A 60 -11.45 -1.21 -5.74
N ILE A 61 -12.35 -2.15 -5.71
CA ILE A 61 -13.20 -2.40 -6.86
C ILE A 61 -14.40 -1.51 -6.70
N SER A 62 -14.42 -0.43 -7.42
CA SER A 62 -15.56 0.44 -7.35
C SER A 62 -16.66 -0.15 -8.17
N GLY A 63 -17.56 -0.39 -7.61
CA GLY A 63 -18.59 -0.68 -8.14
C GLY A 63 -19.30 -1.10 -9.05
N GLY A 64 -19.27 -0.90 -9.16
CA GLY A 64 -19.95 -1.14 -9.87
C GLY A 64 -20.82 -1.53 -10.48
N THR A 65 -20.93 -1.58 -10.63
CA THR A 65 -21.80 -1.81 -11.48
C THR A 65 -22.15 -2.49 -11.82
#